data_83ab15426d04e24cf1b18736dcfa3eb6
#
_entry.id   83ab15426d04e24cf1b18736dcfa3eb6
#
_cell.length_a   1.000
_cell.length_b   1.000
_cell.length_c   1.000
_cell.angle_alpha   90.00
_cell.angle_beta   90.00
_cell.angle_gamma   90.00
#
_symmetry.space_group_name_H-M   'P 1'
#
loop_
_entity.id
_entity.type
_entity.pdbx_description
1 polymer ?
#
loop_
_entity_poly.entity_id
_entity_poly.type
_entity_poly.pdbx_seq_one_letter_code
_entity_poly.pdbx_strand_id
1 'polypeptide(L)'
;KSGGRNAQGKITVRHRGGGAKRKYRIIDFKRNKDGVPAKVATIEYDPNRTAYIALVVYADGDKRYILAPLGLKVGDVIVSGVDADIKPGNALPLKNIPVGTFVHNIELQAGKGGQMVRSAGTSAQLMAKEGNYATLRLPSGEMRYVRIECRATIGTVSNTTNDIINIGKAGRKRHLGFRPTV
;
A
#
# COMPACT_ATOMS: atom_id res chain seq x y z
N LYS A 1 17.44 -9.14 5.37
CA LYS A 1 17.18 -10.20 4.37
C LYS A 1 17.47 -11.57 4.96
N SER A 2 16.52 -12.49 4.87
CA SER A 2 16.66 -13.86 5.39
C SER A 2 17.14 -14.87 4.34
N GLY A 3 17.16 -14.50 3.06
CA GLY A 3 17.50 -15.41 1.97
C GLY A 3 16.57 -16.62 1.86
N GLY A 4 15.30 -16.44 2.20
CA GLY A 4 14.29 -17.51 2.19
C GLY A 4 14.37 -18.46 3.39
N ARG A 5 15.13 -18.11 4.44
CA ARG A 5 15.24 -18.93 5.66
C ARG A 5 14.24 -18.45 6.73
N ASN A 6 13.79 -19.42 7.53
CA ASN A 6 12.95 -19.17 8.70
C ASN A 6 13.79 -18.79 9.93
N ALA A 7 13.15 -18.67 11.10
CA ALA A 7 13.82 -18.38 12.37
C ALA A 7 14.84 -19.46 12.80
N GLN A 8 14.69 -20.69 12.33
CA GLN A 8 15.60 -21.80 12.62
C GLN A 8 16.76 -21.91 11.59
N GLY A 9 16.84 -21.00 10.62
CA GLY A 9 17.84 -21.00 9.56
C GLY A 9 17.58 -21.99 8.42
N LYS A 10 16.46 -22.68 8.42
CA LYS A 10 16.07 -23.64 7.36
C LYS A 10 15.46 -22.90 6.18
N ILE A 11 15.77 -23.35 4.95
CA ILE A 11 15.19 -22.79 3.73
C ILE A 11 13.72 -23.21 3.64
N THR A 12 12.81 -22.23 3.75
CA THR A 12 11.37 -22.42 3.60
C THR A 12 10.84 -21.84 2.29
N VAL A 13 11.57 -20.90 1.68
CA VAL A 13 11.28 -20.34 0.36
C VAL A 13 12.50 -20.53 -0.53
N ARG A 14 12.38 -21.40 -1.53
CA ARG A 14 13.47 -21.71 -2.45
C ARG A 14 13.80 -20.55 -3.39
N HIS A 15 15.00 -20.57 -3.94
CA HIS A 15 15.47 -19.66 -5.00
C HIS A 15 15.41 -18.18 -4.60
N ARG A 16 15.69 -17.87 -3.34
CA ARG A 16 15.74 -16.50 -2.81
C ARG A 16 17.11 -16.19 -2.21
N GLY A 17 17.57 -14.97 -2.42
CA GLY A 17 18.80 -14.46 -1.82
C GLY A 17 19.77 -13.86 -2.85
N GLY A 18 20.88 -13.32 -2.36
CA GLY A 18 21.96 -12.78 -3.20
C GLY A 18 21.62 -11.52 -3.99
N GLY A 19 20.48 -10.89 -3.74
CA GLY A 19 20.10 -9.64 -4.41
C GLY A 19 20.87 -8.44 -3.89
N ALA A 20 20.69 -7.29 -4.55
CA ALA A 20 21.26 -6.01 -4.16
C ALA A 20 20.88 -5.64 -2.72
N LYS A 21 21.76 -4.92 -2.02
CA LYS A 21 21.49 -4.42 -0.67
C LYS A 21 20.34 -3.41 -0.71
N ARG A 22 19.38 -3.54 0.21
CA ARG A 22 18.20 -2.67 0.30
C ARG A 22 18.08 -2.11 1.69
N LYS A 23 17.80 -0.82 1.79
CA LYS A 23 17.38 -0.20 3.04
C LYS A 23 15.86 -0.32 3.16
N TYR A 24 15.39 -0.63 4.35
CA TYR A 24 13.96 -0.67 4.63
C TYR A 24 13.45 0.74 4.96
N ARG A 25 12.34 1.13 4.36
CA ARG A 25 11.58 2.35 4.69
C ARG A 25 10.39 1.94 5.54
N ILE A 26 10.22 2.59 6.66
CA ILE A 26 9.05 2.37 7.52
C ILE A 26 7.86 3.09 6.88
N ILE A 27 6.85 2.34 6.49
CA ILE A 27 5.63 2.87 5.88
C ILE A 27 4.53 2.95 6.93
N ASP A 28 3.85 4.08 6.98
CA ASP A 28 2.68 4.27 7.83
C ASP A 28 1.45 3.62 7.19
N PHE A 29 1.22 2.35 7.49
CA PHE A 29 0.05 1.63 7.01
C PHE A 29 -1.21 1.92 7.82
N LYS A 30 -1.06 2.46 9.02
CA LYS A 30 -2.19 2.74 9.92
C LYS A 30 -2.93 4.01 9.55
N ARG A 31 -2.20 5.03 9.10
CA ARG A 31 -2.76 6.32 8.76
C ARG A 31 -3.68 6.86 9.88
N ASN A 32 -3.24 6.70 11.12
CA ASN A 32 -4.02 7.00 12.32
C ASN A 32 -3.83 8.42 12.89
N LYS A 33 -3.11 9.28 12.19
CA LYS A 33 -2.94 10.68 12.58
C LYS A 33 -4.08 11.52 12.02
N ASP A 34 -5.20 11.49 12.74
CA ASP A 34 -6.45 12.09 12.30
C ASP A 34 -6.48 13.62 12.46
N GLY A 35 -7.11 14.28 11.50
CA GLY A 35 -7.36 15.73 11.55
C GLY A 35 -6.15 16.62 11.29
N VAL A 36 -4.95 16.06 11.16
CA VAL A 36 -3.73 16.84 10.87
C VAL A 36 -3.43 16.75 9.38
N PRO A 37 -3.44 17.88 8.65
CA PRO A 37 -3.09 17.87 7.23
C PRO A 37 -1.61 17.58 7.03
N ALA A 38 -1.30 16.81 5.98
CA ALA A 38 0.05 16.49 5.58
C ALA A 38 0.29 16.92 4.13
N LYS A 39 1.43 17.55 3.90
CA LYS A 39 1.85 17.95 2.55
C LYS A 39 2.81 16.92 1.97
N VAL A 40 2.60 16.51 0.74
CA VAL A 40 3.50 15.63 0.02
C VAL A 40 4.79 16.39 -0.31
N ALA A 41 5.89 15.98 0.30
CA ALA A 41 7.21 16.58 0.08
C ALA A 41 7.92 15.96 -1.12
N THR A 42 7.94 14.62 -1.21
CA THR A 42 8.59 13.88 -2.30
C THR A 42 7.80 12.62 -2.63
N ILE A 43 7.96 12.14 -3.88
CA ILE A 43 7.53 10.82 -4.32
C ILE A 43 8.79 10.03 -4.64
N GLU A 44 8.96 8.87 -4.01
CA GLU A 44 10.22 8.13 -4.02
C GLU A 44 10.04 6.69 -4.46
N TYR A 45 11.11 6.11 -4.98
CA TYR A 45 11.23 4.69 -5.27
C TYR A 45 11.54 3.91 -3.99
N ASP A 46 10.83 2.82 -3.75
CA ASP A 46 11.12 1.87 -2.68
C ASP A 46 11.48 0.49 -3.26
N PRO A 47 12.72 0.00 -3.05
CA PRO A 47 13.13 -1.29 -3.60
C PRO A 47 12.45 -2.50 -2.92
N ASN A 48 11.73 -2.30 -1.82
CA ASN A 48 11.08 -3.36 -1.06
C ASN A 48 9.64 -3.63 -1.50
N ARG A 49 9.11 -2.81 -2.40
CA ARG A 49 7.74 -2.93 -2.92
C ARG A 49 7.65 -2.49 -4.36
N THR A 50 6.58 -2.84 -5.02
CA THR A 50 6.34 -2.48 -6.42
C THR A 50 5.77 -1.08 -6.58
N ALA A 51 5.04 -0.58 -5.57
CA ALA A 51 4.46 0.75 -5.55
C ALA A 51 5.50 1.83 -5.24
N TYR A 52 5.27 3.05 -5.72
CA TYR A 52 5.99 4.23 -5.23
C TYR A 52 5.51 4.61 -3.84
N ILE A 53 6.37 5.28 -3.09
CA ILE A 53 6.05 5.82 -1.77
C ILE A 53 6.15 7.35 -1.80
N ALA A 54 5.41 8.00 -0.92
CA ALA A 54 5.46 9.45 -0.76
C ALA A 54 5.93 9.81 0.66
N LEU A 55 6.88 10.74 0.74
CA LEU A 55 7.23 11.36 2.01
C LEU A 55 6.24 12.50 2.26
N VAL A 56 5.49 12.40 3.34
CA VAL A 56 4.55 13.44 3.75
C VAL A 56 5.01 14.11 5.03
N VAL A 57 4.84 15.42 5.08
CA VAL A 57 5.17 16.25 6.25
C VAL A 57 3.88 16.77 6.83
N TYR A 58 3.56 16.38 8.05
CA TYR A 58 2.39 16.85 8.76
C TYR A 58 2.58 18.27 9.26
N ALA A 59 1.48 18.97 9.52
CA ALA A 59 1.51 20.37 9.99
C ALA A 59 2.27 20.55 11.30
N ASP A 60 2.34 19.53 12.14
CA ASP A 60 3.11 19.51 13.40
C ASP A 60 4.61 19.16 13.23
N GLY A 61 5.07 18.98 11.99
CA GLY A 61 6.47 18.65 11.69
C GLY A 61 6.80 17.16 11.62
N ASP A 62 5.86 16.28 11.94
CA ASP A 62 6.07 14.83 11.82
C ASP A 62 6.20 14.43 10.35
N LYS A 63 7.12 13.51 10.06
CA LYS A 63 7.40 13.02 8.71
C LYS A 63 7.11 11.53 8.65
N ARG A 64 6.32 11.11 7.66
CA ARG A 64 6.00 9.71 7.45
C ARG A 64 6.04 9.35 5.97
N TYR A 65 6.35 8.09 5.69
CA TYR A 65 6.15 7.51 4.37
C TYR A 65 4.77 6.86 4.28
N ILE A 66 4.12 7.07 3.16
CA ILE A 66 2.86 6.41 2.80
C ILE A 66 2.98 5.78 1.41
N LEU A 67 2.09 4.85 1.08
CA LEU A 67 1.96 4.40 -0.30
C LEU A 67 1.44 5.55 -1.15
N ALA A 68 2.11 5.84 -2.26
CA ALA A 68 1.67 6.88 -3.17
C ALA A 68 0.51 6.37 -4.04
N PRO A 69 -0.67 7.00 -4.00
CA PRO A 69 -1.73 6.70 -4.94
C PRO A 69 -1.43 7.27 -6.33
N LEU A 70 -2.09 6.71 -7.34
CA LEU A 70 -2.02 7.22 -8.70
C LEU A 70 -2.52 8.67 -8.75
N GLY A 71 -1.76 9.53 -9.42
CA GLY A 71 -2.12 10.94 -9.58
C GLY A 71 -1.70 11.87 -8.44
N LEU A 72 -1.14 11.33 -7.36
CA LEU A 72 -0.59 12.15 -6.28
C LEU A 72 0.64 12.93 -6.77
N LYS A 73 0.69 14.20 -6.46
CA LYS A 73 1.79 15.11 -6.86
C LYS A 73 2.46 15.72 -5.64
N VAL A 74 3.71 16.12 -5.81
CA VAL A 74 4.43 16.92 -4.81
C VAL A 74 3.67 18.23 -4.58
N GLY A 75 3.44 18.57 -3.32
CA GLY A 75 2.68 19.75 -2.92
C GLY A 75 1.21 19.47 -2.60
N ASP A 76 0.67 18.31 -2.97
CA ASP A 76 -0.68 17.94 -2.61
C ASP A 76 -0.82 17.80 -1.08
N VAL A 77 -2.01 18.11 -0.58
CA VAL A 77 -2.34 17.97 0.85
C VAL A 77 -3.26 16.77 1.02
N ILE A 78 -2.92 15.92 1.97
CA ILE A 78 -3.70 14.74 2.35
C ILE A 78 -4.08 14.79 3.82
N VAL A 79 -5.21 14.19 4.15
CA VAL A 79 -5.74 14.14 5.52
C VAL A 79 -6.25 12.73 5.81
N SER A 80 -6.13 12.30 7.05
CA SER A 80 -6.76 11.09 7.56
C SER A 80 -7.87 11.46 8.54
N GLY A 81 -8.90 10.63 8.64
CA GLY A 81 -9.96 10.79 9.64
C GLY A 81 -11.35 10.71 9.04
N VAL A 82 -12.34 10.78 9.92
CA VAL A 82 -13.76 10.62 9.56
C VAL A 82 -14.25 11.76 8.64
N ASP A 83 -13.74 12.97 8.84
CA ASP A 83 -14.16 14.18 8.14
C ASP A 83 -13.30 14.47 6.89
N ALA A 84 -12.40 13.58 6.51
CA ALA A 84 -11.55 13.77 5.34
C ALA A 84 -12.37 13.73 4.05
N ASP A 85 -12.01 14.59 3.09
CA ASP A 85 -12.61 14.61 1.76
C ASP A 85 -12.33 13.31 0.99
N ILE A 86 -13.20 12.96 0.06
CA ILE A 86 -13.03 11.80 -0.80
C ILE A 86 -12.08 12.16 -1.94
N LYS A 87 -10.79 12.21 -1.63
CA LYS A 87 -9.71 12.53 -2.57
C LYS A 87 -8.62 11.47 -2.51
N PRO A 88 -7.93 11.16 -3.62
CA PRO A 88 -6.82 10.21 -3.61
C PRO A 88 -5.77 10.57 -2.56
N GLY A 89 -5.38 9.59 -1.76
CA GLY A 89 -4.42 9.75 -0.67
C GLY A 89 -5.02 9.95 0.71
N ASN A 90 -6.29 10.34 0.80
CA ASN A 90 -6.98 10.47 2.09
C ASN A 90 -7.40 9.11 2.62
N ALA A 91 -7.25 8.91 3.93
CA ALA A 91 -7.61 7.66 4.61
C ALA A 91 -8.82 7.89 5.51
N LEU A 92 -9.83 7.03 5.36
CA LEU A 92 -11.08 7.09 6.11
C LEU A 92 -11.52 5.69 6.55
N PRO A 93 -12.32 5.57 7.62
CA PRO A 93 -13.08 4.35 7.86
C PRO A 93 -14.02 4.04 6.69
N LEU A 94 -14.22 2.78 6.37
CA LEU A 94 -15.05 2.36 5.24
C LEU A 94 -16.49 2.88 5.35
N LYS A 95 -17.01 3.04 6.58
CA LYS A 95 -18.34 3.62 6.80
C LYS A 95 -18.53 5.03 6.23
N ASN A 96 -17.44 5.79 6.14
CA ASN A 96 -17.44 7.18 5.65
C ASN A 96 -17.09 7.30 4.17
N ILE A 97 -16.78 6.21 3.50
CA ILE A 97 -16.44 6.17 2.08
C ILE A 97 -17.69 5.84 1.28
N PRO A 98 -18.04 6.61 0.23
CA PRO A 98 -19.18 6.31 -0.62
C PRO A 98 -19.03 4.96 -1.35
N VAL A 99 -20.15 4.26 -1.55
CA VAL A 99 -20.20 3.04 -2.36
C VAL A 99 -19.79 3.37 -3.81
N GLY A 100 -19.02 2.48 -4.41
CA GLY A 100 -18.46 2.65 -5.75
C GLY A 100 -17.07 3.25 -5.80
N THR A 101 -16.53 3.74 -4.67
CA THR A 101 -15.19 4.34 -4.60
C THR A 101 -14.10 3.26 -4.67
N PHE A 102 -13.04 3.53 -5.42
CA PHE A 102 -11.83 2.70 -5.44
C PHE A 102 -10.93 3.05 -4.28
N VAL A 103 -10.47 2.04 -3.57
CA VAL A 103 -9.64 2.17 -2.37
C VAL A 103 -8.45 1.21 -2.40
N HIS A 104 -7.44 1.51 -1.61
CA HIS A 104 -6.27 0.67 -1.39
C HIS A 104 -5.82 0.74 0.07
N ASN A 105 -4.81 -0.03 0.43
CA ASN A 105 -4.27 -0.07 1.80
C ASN A 105 -5.37 -0.33 2.85
N ILE A 106 -6.10 -1.43 2.67
CA ILE A 106 -7.30 -1.74 3.44
C ILE A 106 -6.95 -2.58 4.65
N GLU A 107 -7.48 -2.22 5.81
CA GLU A 107 -7.34 -3.01 7.03
C GLU A 107 -8.23 -4.25 7.01
N LEU A 108 -7.72 -5.33 7.57
CA LEU A 108 -8.50 -6.54 7.88
C LEU A 108 -9.15 -6.45 9.25
N GLN A 109 -8.47 -5.80 10.18
CA GLN A 109 -8.95 -5.56 11.54
C GLN A 109 -8.71 -4.08 11.86
N ALA A 110 -9.70 -3.44 12.45
CA ALA A 110 -9.61 -2.03 12.80
C ALA A 110 -8.39 -1.73 13.69
N GLY A 111 -7.62 -0.70 13.33
CA GLY A 111 -6.43 -0.26 14.06
C GLY A 111 -5.16 -1.08 13.84
N LYS A 112 -5.21 -2.18 13.10
CA LYS A 112 -4.04 -3.03 12.85
C LYS A 112 -3.11 -2.48 11.77
N GLY A 113 -3.63 -1.65 10.87
CA GLY A 113 -2.94 -1.13 9.70
C GLY A 113 -3.33 -1.86 8.43
N GLY A 114 -3.15 -1.20 7.29
CA GLY A 114 -3.51 -1.74 5.99
C GLY A 114 -2.73 -3.00 5.63
N GLN A 115 -3.43 -4.01 5.18
CA GLN A 115 -2.85 -5.31 4.82
C GLN A 115 -3.18 -5.75 3.40
N MET A 116 -4.32 -5.31 2.87
CA MET A 116 -4.79 -5.66 1.53
C MET A 116 -4.58 -4.53 0.53
N VAL A 117 -4.43 -4.87 -0.74
CA VAL A 117 -4.39 -3.93 -1.87
C VAL A 117 -3.28 -2.88 -1.69
N ARG A 118 -2.03 -3.35 -1.66
CA ARG A 118 -0.84 -2.50 -1.49
C ARG A 118 0.12 -2.57 -2.67
N SER A 119 -0.07 -3.51 -3.58
CA SER A 119 0.80 -3.70 -4.74
C SER A 119 0.54 -2.63 -5.81
N ALA A 120 1.56 -2.37 -6.65
CA ALA A 120 1.46 -1.41 -7.73
C ALA A 120 0.25 -1.65 -8.65
N GLY A 121 -0.45 -0.58 -8.99
CA GLY A 121 -1.57 -0.59 -9.92
C GLY A 121 -2.86 -1.24 -9.38
N THR A 122 -2.88 -1.72 -8.15
CA THR A 122 -4.06 -2.39 -7.60
C THR A 122 -5.03 -1.42 -6.93
N SER A 123 -6.31 -1.77 -6.98
CA SER A 123 -7.38 -1.10 -6.24
C SER A 123 -8.49 -2.10 -5.95
N ALA A 124 -9.23 -1.86 -4.89
CA ALA A 124 -10.47 -2.56 -4.58
C ALA A 124 -11.63 -1.59 -4.68
N GLN A 125 -12.80 -2.07 -5.07
CA GLN A 125 -14.00 -1.25 -5.14
C GLN A 125 -14.91 -1.55 -3.97
N LEU A 126 -15.40 -0.51 -3.31
CA LEU A 126 -16.43 -0.64 -2.28
C LEU A 126 -17.78 -0.84 -2.97
N MET A 127 -18.32 -2.05 -2.87
CA MET A 127 -19.53 -2.44 -3.60
C MET A 127 -20.81 -2.19 -2.82
N ALA A 128 -20.80 -2.46 -1.53
CA ALA A 128 -22.00 -2.33 -0.68
C ALA A 128 -21.61 -2.15 0.79
N LYS A 129 -22.52 -1.64 1.58
CA LYS A 129 -22.42 -1.57 3.03
C LYS A 129 -23.70 -2.14 3.63
N GLU A 130 -23.59 -3.18 4.43
CA GLU A 130 -24.69 -3.86 5.08
C GLU A 130 -24.41 -4.06 6.56
N GLY A 131 -25.18 -3.42 7.44
CA GLY A 131 -24.98 -3.51 8.88
C GLY A 131 -23.58 -3.07 9.30
N ASN A 132 -22.80 -3.96 9.91
CA ASN A 132 -21.44 -3.71 10.38
C ASN A 132 -20.36 -4.13 9.38
N TYR A 133 -20.74 -4.51 8.16
CA TYR A 133 -19.82 -5.01 7.15
C TYR A 133 -19.90 -4.20 5.86
N ALA A 134 -18.76 -4.04 5.23
CA ALA A 134 -18.63 -3.54 3.87
C ALA A 134 -18.20 -4.67 2.94
N THR A 135 -18.76 -4.70 1.74
CA THR A 135 -18.38 -5.66 0.70
C THR A 135 -17.40 -4.99 -0.24
N LEU A 136 -16.21 -5.59 -0.37
CA LEU A 136 -15.15 -5.14 -1.25
C LEU A 136 -14.93 -6.12 -2.39
N ARG A 137 -14.84 -5.61 -3.61
CA ARG A 137 -14.35 -6.37 -4.75
C ARG A 137 -12.85 -6.20 -4.86
N LEU A 138 -12.12 -7.27 -4.56
CA LEU A 138 -10.65 -7.29 -4.59
C LEU A 138 -10.10 -7.37 -6.02
N PRO A 139 -8.80 -7.07 -6.24
CA PRO A 139 -8.17 -7.18 -7.56
C PRO A 139 -8.26 -8.58 -8.19
N SER A 140 -8.36 -9.63 -7.36
CA SER A 140 -8.58 -11.02 -7.83
C SER A 140 -9.97 -11.28 -8.36
N GLY A 141 -10.92 -10.33 -8.17
CA GLY A 141 -12.35 -10.50 -8.47
C GLY A 141 -13.16 -11.05 -7.31
N GLU A 142 -12.53 -11.48 -6.22
CA GLU A 142 -13.22 -11.97 -5.03
C GLU A 142 -14.02 -10.84 -4.35
N MET A 143 -15.23 -11.18 -3.92
CA MET A 143 -16.06 -10.33 -3.07
C MET A 143 -15.80 -10.70 -1.60
N ARG A 144 -15.31 -9.75 -0.81
CA ARG A 144 -14.96 -10.00 0.58
C ARG A 144 -15.66 -9.04 1.52
N TYR A 145 -16.11 -9.56 2.67
CA TYR A 145 -16.65 -8.76 3.77
C TYR A 145 -15.52 -8.28 4.68
N VAL A 146 -15.59 -6.99 5.02
CA VAL A 146 -14.68 -6.34 5.98
C VAL A 146 -15.53 -5.47 6.91
N ARG A 147 -15.14 -5.37 8.17
CA ARG A 147 -15.85 -4.49 9.10
C ARG A 147 -15.80 -3.03 8.65
N ILE A 148 -16.89 -2.32 8.85
CA ILE A 148 -17.00 -0.91 8.39
C ILE A 148 -16.11 0.06 9.18
N GLU A 149 -15.61 -0.32 10.35
CA GLU A 149 -14.65 0.49 11.12
C GLU A 149 -13.24 0.41 10.55
N CYS A 150 -12.93 -0.58 9.71
CA CYS A 150 -11.63 -0.70 9.06
C CYS A 150 -11.36 0.49 8.15
N ARG A 151 -10.12 0.97 8.17
CA ARG A 151 -9.69 2.07 7.32
C ARG A 151 -9.23 1.61 5.95
N ALA A 152 -9.41 2.49 4.99
CA ALA A 152 -8.88 2.35 3.64
C ALA A 152 -8.41 3.72 3.14
N THR A 153 -7.50 3.74 2.19
CA THR A 153 -7.05 4.96 1.52
C THR A 153 -7.71 5.04 0.15
N ILE A 154 -8.19 6.23 -0.20
CA ILE A 154 -8.88 6.48 -1.46
C ILE A 154 -7.90 6.48 -2.63
N GLY A 155 -8.28 5.85 -3.72
CA GLY A 155 -7.55 5.82 -4.98
C GLY A 155 -6.96 4.46 -5.32
N THR A 156 -6.25 4.43 -6.43
CA THR A 156 -5.50 3.28 -6.93
C THR A 156 -4.03 3.44 -6.55
N VAL A 157 -3.33 2.35 -6.29
CA VAL A 157 -1.88 2.39 -6.01
C VAL A 157 -1.13 2.82 -7.27
N SER A 158 -0.06 3.59 -7.09
CA SER A 158 0.79 4.09 -8.18
C SER A 158 1.55 2.99 -8.94
N ASN A 159 2.28 3.38 -9.98
CA ASN A 159 3.10 2.50 -10.81
C ASN A 159 2.26 1.42 -11.55
N THR A 160 1.21 1.85 -12.20
CA THR A 160 0.24 0.98 -12.89
C THR A 160 0.85 0.15 -14.03
N THR A 161 2.01 0.53 -14.53
CA THR A 161 2.72 -0.18 -15.62
C THR A 161 3.70 -1.24 -15.12
N ASN A 162 3.75 -1.49 -13.81
CA ASN A 162 4.73 -2.41 -13.23
C ASN A 162 4.61 -3.85 -13.76
N ASP A 163 3.42 -4.31 -14.06
CA ASP A 163 3.14 -5.67 -14.55
C ASP A 163 3.58 -5.90 -15.99
N ILE A 164 3.71 -4.84 -16.79
CA ILE A 164 4.15 -4.92 -18.19
C ILE A 164 5.67 -4.75 -18.35
N ILE A 165 6.41 -4.51 -17.27
CA ILE A 165 7.86 -4.36 -17.31
C ILE A 165 8.52 -5.69 -17.66
N ASN A 166 9.30 -5.69 -18.75
CA ASN A 166 10.14 -6.82 -19.09
C ASN A 166 11.54 -6.65 -18.49
N ILE A 167 11.95 -7.59 -17.65
CA ILE A 167 13.26 -7.56 -16.98
C ILE A 167 14.40 -7.69 -17.98
N GLY A 168 14.19 -8.37 -19.10
CA GLY A 168 15.09 -8.47 -20.24
C GLY A 168 16.22 -9.51 -20.10
N LYS A 169 16.86 -9.60 -18.95
CA LYS A 169 17.96 -10.57 -18.74
C LYS A 169 18.00 -11.14 -17.33
N ALA A 170 18.55 -12.36 -17.22
CA ALA A 170 18.66 -13.10 -15.97
C ALA A 170 19.43 -12.35 -14.87
N GLY A 171 20.47 -11.59 -15.24
CA GLY A 171 21.26 -10.80 -14.29
C GLY A 171 20.45 -9.75 -13.55
N ARG A 172 19.51 -9.09 -14.20
CA ARG A 172 18.58 -8.14 -13.53
C ARG A 172 17.69 -8.85 -12.53
N LYS A 173 17.14 -9.99 -12.90
CA LYS A 173 16.34 -10.81 -11.99
C LYS A 173 17.16 -11.30 -10.79
N ARG A 174 18.43 -11.61 -11.03
CA ARG A 174 19.39 -11.99 -9.98
C ARG A 174 19.60 -10.89 -8.96
N HIS A 175 19.74 -9.63 -9.39
CA HIS A 175 19.86 -8.47 -8.51
C HIS A 175 18.61 -8.23 -7.65
N LEU A 176 17.44 -8.64 -8.11
CA LEU A 176 16.19 -8.57 -7.33
C LEU A 176 16.13 -9.61 -6.21
N GLY A 177 17.06 -10.55 -6.16
CA GLY A 177 17.12 -11.58 -5.13
C GLY A 177 16.56 -12.94 -5.54
N PHE A 178 16.34 -13.15 -6.83
CA PHE A 178 15.95 -14.46 -7.38
C PHE A 178 17.20 -15.27 -7.73
N ARG A 179 17.34 -16.45 -7.17
CA ARG A 179 18.43 -17.37 -7.48
C ARG A 179 18.01 -18.31 -8.62
N PRO A 180 19.00 -18.89 -9.35
CA PRO A 180 18.70 -19.92 -10.35
C PRO A 180 17.88 -21.07 -9.78
N THR A 181 17.08 -21.69 -10.62
CA THR A 181 16.23 -22.83 -10.25
C THR A 181 17.01 -24.15 -10.26
N VAL A 182 18.12 -24.16 -10.96
CA VAL A 182 19.03 -25.32 -11.09
C VAL A 182 20.22 -25.18 -10.17
#